data_c7d915edaaefe7f8deff893065ef925a
#
_entry.id   c7d915edaaefe7f8deff893065ef925a
#
_cell.length_a   1.000
_cell.length_b   1.000
_cell.length_c   1.000
_cell.angle_alpha   90.00
_cell.angle_beta   90.00
_cell.angle_gamma   90.00
#
_symmetry.space_group_name_H-M   'P 1'
#
loop_
_entity.id
_entity.type
_entity.pdbx_description
1 polymer ?
#
loop_
_entity_poly.entity_id
_entity_poly.type
_entity_poly.pdbx_seq_one_letter_code
_entity_poly.pdbx_strand_id
1 'polypeptide(L)'
;MLKSFAVRWFAGLLMLGAAAGALAQGNPVAVQQQLLDAHARGDVAGALALFTEDAVIDAESGLCARAPCVGKAAIQKDLERYVADKSRRITPLNTYVSGNVLVTRFEARSATIQKTGVDRIILWGIREMRGDKIASTRCCLPDRTDPQTARFLEWDYAHPSTK
;
A
#
# COMPACT_ATOMS: atom_id res chain seq x y z
N MET A 1 0.15 27.96 80.02
CA MET A 1 0.91 26.90 79.33
C MET A 1 0.04 26.37 78.20
N LEU A 2 0.18 26.92 76.96
CA LEU A 2 -0.53 26.45 75.81
C LEU A 2 0.48 25.80 74.86
N LYS A 3 0.28 24.52 74.52
CA LYS A 3 1.09 23.81 73.54
C LYS A 3 0.40 23.87 72.18
N SER A 4 1.05 24.55 71.24
CA SER A 4 0.61 24.61 69.84
C SER A 4 0.88 23.31 69.14
N PHE A 5 -0.16 22.68 68.54
CA PHE A 5 -0.02 21.58 67.59
C PHE A 5 0.01 22.16 66.17
N ALA A 6 1.13 21.99 65.52
CA ALA A 6 1.27 22.32 64.08
C ALA A 6 0.87 21.10 63.26
N VAL A 7 -0.22 21.19 62.52
CA VAL A 7 -0.66 20.19 61.53
C VAL A 7 0.02 20.50 60.20
N ARG A 8 0.91 19.63 59.79
CA ARG A 8 1.58 19.68 58.45
C ARG A 8 0.71 18.94 57.44
N TRP A 9 0.11 19.70 56.51
CA TRP A 9 -0.57 19.14 55.35
C TRP A 9 0.46 18.83 54.29
N PHE A 10 0.63 17.53 53.98
CA PHE A 10 1.37 17.08 52.80
C PHE A 10 0.40 17.03 51.63
N ALA A 11 0.45 18.00 50.75
CA ALA A 11 -0.23 17.97 49.47
C ALA A 11 0.61 17.11 48.52
N GLY A 12 0.25 15.83 48.37
CA GLY A 12 0.83 14.97 47.37
C GLY A 12 0.25 15.29 45.98
N LEU A 13 1.03 15.97 45.16
CA LEU A 13 0.68 16.23 43.75
C LEU A 13 0.95 14.95 42.95
N LEU A 14 -0.07 14.16 42.69
CA LEU A 14 -0.01 13.04 41.72
C LEU A 14 0.03 13.63 40.29
N MET A 15 1.21 13.73 39.71
CA MET A 15 1.40 13.94 38.28
C MET A 15 1.05 12.66 37.56
N LEU A 16 -0.20 12.55 37.06
CA LEU A 16 -0.52 11.56 36.01
C LEU A 16 0.18 11.99 34.73
N GLY A 17 1.35 11.42 34.48
CA GLY A 17 2.02 11.48 33.17
C GLY A 17 1.18 10.70 32.17
N ALA A 18 0.38 11.39 31.35
CA ALA A 18 -0.17 10.84 30.13
C ALA A 18 1.01 10.59 29.17
N ALA A 19 1.58 9.40 29.21
CA ALA A 19 2.44 8.90 28.14
C ALA A 19 1.56 8.74 26.90
N ALA A 20 1.46 9.81 26.09
CA ALA A 20 0.97 9.69 24.73
C ALA A 20 1.96 8.77 24.01
N GLY A 21 1.60 7.48 23.92
CA GLY A 21 2.31 6.52 23.10
C GLY A 21 2.32 7.05 21.68
N ALA A 22 3.43 7.64 21.25
CA ALA A 22 3.71 7.84 19.84
C ALA A 22 3.70 6.44 19.24
N LEU A 23 2.59 6.09 18.58
CA LEU A 23 2.54 4.89 17.75
C LEU A 23 3.69 5.03 16.76
N ALA A 24 4.70 4.16 16.88
CA ALA A 24 5.82 4.14 15.97
C ALA A 24 5.21 4.00 14.56
N GLN A 25 5.24 5.08 13.79
CA GLN A 25 4.85 5.03 12.39
C GLN A 25 5.84 4.10 11.71
N GLY A 26 5.35 2.96 11.21
CA GLY A 26 6.15 2.05 10.42
C GLY A 26 6.77 2.83 9.24
N ASN A 27 7.92 2.37 8.76
CA ASN A 27 8.54 2.96 7.57
C ASN A 27 7.77 2.53 6.31
N PRO A 28 6.96 3.41 5.66
CA PRO A 28 6.14 3.04 4.50
C PRO A 28 6.98 2.51 3.33
N VAL A 29 8.20 3.03 3.15
CA VAL A 29 9.11 2.60 2.08
C VAL A 29 9.60 1.17 2.33
N ALA A 30 9.90 0.82 3.59
CA ALA A 30 10.30 -0.56 3.94
C ALA A 30 9.14 -1.55 3.71
N VAL A 31 7.92 -1.19 4.07
CA VAL A 31 6.72 -2.04 3.80
C VAL A 31 6.49 -2.21 2.31
N GLN A 32 6.65 -1.14 1.53
CA GLN A 32 6.59 -1.20 0.07
C GLN A 32 7.64 -2.17 -0.50
N GLN A 33 8.88 -2.11 -0.03
CA GLN A 33 9.94 -3.00 -0.50
C GLN A 33 9.65 -4.46 -0.14
N GLN A 34 9.19 -4.73 1.09
CA GLN A 34 8.77 -6.07 1.51
C GLN A 34 7.65 -6.63 0.63
N LEU A 35 6.68 -5.80 0.24
CA LEU A 35 5.60 -6.19 -0.66
C LEU A 35 6.13 -6.56 -2.05
N LEU A 36 7.02 -5.75 -2.61
CA LEU A 36 7.65 -6.03 -3.91
C LEU A 36 8.48 -7.32 -3.88
N ASP A 37 9.23 -7.53 -2.81
CA ASP A 37 10.03 -8.74 -2.61
C ASP A 37 9.15 -9.99 -2.46
N ALA A 38 8.04 -9.90 -1.73
CA ALA A 38 7.07 -10.98 -1.62
C ALA A 38 6.44 -11.32 -2.99
N HIS A 39 6.06 -10.30 -3.75
CA HIS A 39 5.57 -10.47 -5.12
C HIS A 39 6.60 -11.16 -6.03
N ALA A 40 7.86 -10.72 -5.99
CA ALA A 40 8.94 -11.28 -6.81
C ALA A 40 9.19 -12.76 -6.49
N ARG A 41 9.05 -13.16 -5.21
CA ARG A 41 9.16 -14.57 -4.78
C ARG A 41 7.89 -15.39 -5.00
N GLY A 42 6.76 -14.77 -5.31
CA GLY A 42 5.44 -15.42 -5.33
C GLY A 42 4.92 -15.79 -3.94
N ASP A 43 5.37 -15.07 -2.92
CA ASP A 43 5.01 -15.27 -1.51
C ASP A 43 3.70 -14.54 -1.19
N VAL A 44 2.58 -15.18 -1.49
CA VAL A 44 1.24 -14.64 -1.23
C VAL A 44 1.01 -14.42 0.27
N ALA A 45 1.46 -15.35 1.12
CA ALA A 45 1.25 -15.24 2.56
C ALA A 45 2.05 -14.07 3.15
N GLY A 46 3.32 -13.92 2.76
CA GLY A 46 4.16 -12.80 3.15
C GLY A 46 3.61 -11.46 2.66
N ALA A 47 3.14 -11.39 1.42
CA ALA A 47 2.48 -10.19 0.90
C ALA A 47 1.21 -9.85 1.70
N LEU A 48 0.34 -10.84 1.96
CA LEU A 48 -0.91 -10.67 2.71
C LEU A 48 -0.69 -10.25 4.16
N ALA A 49 0.40 -10.68 4.78
CA ALA A 49 0.77 -10.29 6.14
C ALA A 49 1.03 -8.79 6.28
N LEU A 50 1.37 -8.09 5.20
CA LEU A 50 1.61 -6.64 5.19
C LEU A 50 0.33 -5.80 5.18
N PHE A 51 -0.85 -6.41 5.02
CA PHE A 51 -2.13 -5.71 5.02
C PHE A 51 -2.83 -5.77 6.38
N THR A 52 -3.64 -4.76 6.71
CA THR A 52 -4.58 -4.83 7.84
C THR A 52 -5.72 -5.81 7.52
N GLU A 53 -6.45 -6.28 8.55
CA GLU A 53 -7.56 -7.24 8.35
C GLU A 53 -8.69 -6.65 7.49
N ASP A 54 -8.92 -5.35 7.62
CA ASP A 54 -9.95 -4.57 6.94
C ASP A 54 -9.42 -3.80 5.72
N ALA A 55 -8.22 -4.13 5.23
CA ALA A 55 -7.59 -3.40 4.13
C ALA A 55 -8.45 -3.38 2.87
N VAL A 56 -8.32 -2.31 2.10
CA VAL A 56 -9.05 -2.12 0.83
C VAL A 56 -8.05 -1.94 -0.32
N ILE A 57 -8.24 -2.70 -1.39
CA ILE A 57 -7.57 -2.46 -2.67
C ILE A 57 -8.59 -1.98 -3.69
N ASP A 58 -8.40 -0.75 -4.17
CA ASP A 58 -9.10 -0.17 -5.32
C ASP A 58 -8.09 -0.08 -6.47
N ALA A 59 -8.34 -0.80 -7.55
CA ALA A 59 -7.39 -0.92 -8.65
C ALA A 59 -8.06 -0.76 -10.01
N GLU A 60 -7.36 -0.16 -10.98
CA GLU A 60 -7.84 -0.05 -12.36
C GLU A 60 -7.61 -1.32 -13.18
N SER A 61 -6.94 -2.33 -12.60
CA SER A 61 -6.67 -3.63 -13.25
C SER A 61 -6.73 -4.77 -12.24
N GLY A 62 -6.87 -6.00 -12.74
CA GLY A 62 -6.95 -7.19 -11.90
C GLY A 62 -8.36 -7.50 -11.41
N LEU A 63 -8.48 -8.29 -10.36
CA LEU A 63 -9.78 -8.66 -9.78
C LEU A 63 -10.47 -7.47 -9.12
N CYS A 64 -9.68 -6.59 -8.47
CA CYS A 64 -10.18 -5.43 -7.75
C CYS A 64 -10.61 -4.26 -8.67
N ALA A 65 -10.47 -4.40 -10.00
CA ALA A 65 -10.90 -3.37 -10.97
C ALA A 65 -12.42 -3.31 -11.18
N ARG A 66 -13.13 -4.42 -10.92
CA ARG A 66 -14.60 -4.47 -11.07
C ARG A 66 -15.33 -3.95 -9.83
N ALA A 67 -14.75 -4.19 -8.68
CA ALA A 67 -15.16 -3.68 -7.38
C ALA A 67 -13.98 -3.74 -6.44
N PRO A 68 -13.82 -2.81 -5.48
CA PRO A 68 -12.75 -2.85 -4.51
C PRO A 68 -12.70 -4.17 -3.77
N CYS A 69 -11.50 -4.71 -3.60
CA CYS A 69 -11.26 -5.88 -2.75
C CYS A 69 -11.21 -5.42 -1.29
N VAL A 70 -12.12 -5.90 -0.47
CA VAL A 70 -12.23 -5.55 0.95
C VAL A 70 -11.86 -6.74 1.81
N GLY A 71 -10.91 -6.53 2.72
CA GLY A 71 -10.42 -7.53 3.66
C GLY A 71 -9.48 -8.58 3.04
N LYS A 72 -8.73 -9.25 3.89
CA LYS A 72 -7.65 -10.17 3.49
C LYS A 72 -8.10 -11.30 2.57
N ALA A 73 -9.29 -11.85 2.76
CA ALA A 73 -9.75 -12.96 1.91
C ALA A 73 -9.94 -12.57 0.43
N ALA A 74 -10.43 -11.35 0.17
CA ALA A 74 -10.56 -10.81 -1.19
C ALA A 74 -9.19 -10.44 -1.77
N ILE A 75 -8.33 -9.81 -0.95
CA ILE A 75 -6.97 -9.41 -1.32
C ILE A 75 -6.11 -10.64 -1.65
N GLN A 76 -6.23 -11.73 -0.89
CA GLN A 76 -5.52 -12.96 -1.16
C GLN A 76 -5.75 -13.48 -2.59
N LYS A 77 -7.02 -13.51 -3.04
CA LYS A 77 -7.37 -13.94 -4.41
C LYS A 77 -6.72 -13.07 -5.49
N ASP A 78 -6.64 -11.76 -5.26
CA ASP A 78 -5.98 -10.85 -6.19
C ASP A 78 -4.47 -11.06 -6.20
N LEU A 79 -3.84 -11.27 -5.04
CA LEU A 79 -2.41 -11.60 -4.91
C LEU A 79 -2.07 -12.93 -5.59
N GLU A 80 -2.88 -13.98 -5.41
CA GLU A 80 -2.70 -15.28 -6.07
C GLU A 80 -2.69 -15.13 -7.59
N ARG A 81 -3.66 -14.37 -8.14
CA ARG A 81 -3.72 -14.06 -9.56
C ARG A 81 -2.51 -13.22 -10.01
N TYR A 82 -2.11 -12.26 -9.19
CA TYR A 82 -0.96 -11.39 -9.47
C TYR A 82 0.33 -12.21 -9.62
N VAL A 83 0.63 -13.10 -8.69
CA VAL A 83 1.86 -13.90 -8.68
C VAL A 83 1.84 -15.07 -9.68
N ALA A 84 0.66 -15.44 -10.21
CA ALA A 84 0.52 -16.45 -11.26
C ALA A 84 1.14 -15.97 -12.59
N ASP A 85 1.14 -14.66 -12.88
CA ASP A 85 1.80 -14.10 -14.06
C ASP A 85 3.32 -13.99 -13.84
N LYS A 86 4.04 -15.05 -14.16
CA LYS A 86 5.50 -15.14 -14.02
C LYS A 86 6.27 -14.17 -14.94
N SER A 87 5.61 -13.59 -15.94
CA SER A 87 6.22 -12.61 -16.84
C SER A 87 6.24 -11.19 -16.23
N ARG A 88 5.42 -10.95 -15.21
CA ARG A 88 5.26 -9.62 -14.59
C ARG A 88 6.52 -9.16 -13.87
N ARG A 89 6.89 -7.93 -14.14
CA ARG A 89 8.00 -7.21 -13.48
C ARG A 89 7.52 -5.82 -13.11
N ILE A 90 7.76 -5.43 -11.87
CA ILE A 90 7.43 -4.11 -11.36
C ILE A 90 8.70 -3.48 -10.82
N THR A 91 9.02 -2.29 -11.30
CA THR A 91 10.20 -1.54 -10.88
C THR A 91 9.78 -0.17 -10.36
N PRO A 92 9.99 0.15 -9.08
CA PRO A 92 9.76 1.50 -8.58
C PRO A 92 10.70 2.49 -9.28
N LEU A 93 10.17 3.62 -9.71
CA LEU A 93 10.92 4.73 -10.31
C LEU A 93 11.10 5.88 -9.32
N ASN A 94 10.00 6.33 -8.73
CA ASN A 94 9.98 7.41 -7.77
C ASN A 94 9.02 7.05 -6.64
N THR A 95 9.40 7.40 -5.40
CA THR A 95 8.59 7.18 -4.22
C THR A 95 8.55 8.45 -3.38
N TYR A 96 7.35 8.87 -3.00
CA TYR A 96 7.09 10.05 -2.19
C TYR A 96 6.33 9.61 -0.94
N VAL A 97 6.70 10.18 0.22
CA VAL A 97 6.05 9.89 1.51
C VAL A 97 5.53 11.19 2.11
N SER A 98 4.29 11.19 2.53
CA SER A 98 3.68 12.28 3.28
C SER A 98 2.86 11.69 4.43
N GLY A 99 3.38 11.81 5.66
CA GLY A 99 2.77 11.17 6.83
C GLY A 99 2.68 9.65 6.64
N ASN A 100 1.46 9.12 6.71
CA ASN A 100 1.16 7.70 6.50
C ASN A 100 0.86 7.32 5.04
N VAL A 101 0.97 8.26 4.11
CA VAL A 101 0.68 8.04 2.68
C VAL A 101 1.98 7.86 1.90
N LEU A 102 2.03 6.81 1.12
CA LEU A 102 3.09 6.50 0.16
C LEU A 102 2.53 6.60 -1.26
N VAL A 103 3.17 7.40 -2.12
CA VAL A 103 2.87 7.48 -3.55
C VAL A 103 4.08 6.97 -4.32
N THR A 104 3.87 5.94 -5.15
CA THR A 104 4.95 5.35 -5.95
C THR A 104 4.60 5.41 -7.43
N ARG A 105 5.50 5.97 -8.23
CA ARG A 105 5.51 5.83 -9.68
C ARG A 105 6.34 4.60 -10.02
N PHE A 106 5.81 3.69 -10.82
CA PHE A 106 6.50 2.44 -11.14
C PHE A 106 6.32 2.04 -12.60
N GLU A 107 7.33 1.34 -13.12
CA GLU A 107 7.29 0.69 -14.40
C GLU A 107 6.72 -0.73 -14.25
N ALA A 108 5.79 -1.09 -15.14
CA ALA A 108 5.27 -2.43 -15.23
C ALA A 108 5.56 -3.04 -16.60
N ARG A 109 6.02 -4.28 -16.60
CA ARG A 109 6.24 -5.12 -17.78
C ARG A 109 5.55 -6.46 -17.60
N SER A 110 4.98 -7.02 -18.66
CA SER A 110 4.49 -8.39 -18.70
C SER A 110 4.29 -8.84 -20.15
N ALA A 111 4.15 -10.14 -20.36
CA ALA A 111 3.80 -10.69 -21.68
C ALA A 111 2.47 -10.11 -22.21
N THR A 112 1.52 -9.81 -21.31
CA THR A 112 0.24 -9.18 -21.69
C THR A 112 0.45 -7.75 -22.20
N ILE A 113 1.30 -6.97 -21.54
CA ILE A 113 1.65 -5.61 -22.00
C ILE A 113 2.33 -5.67 -23.37
N GLN A 114 3.30 -6.56 -23.54
CA GLN A 114 4.05 -6.70 -24.80
C GLN A 114 3.16 -7.08 -26.00
N LYS A 115 2.09 -7.87 -25.79
CA LYS A 115 1.12 -8.20 -26.84
C LYS A 115 0.40 -6.98 -27.42
N THR A 116 0.38 -5.85 -26.70
CA THR A 116 -0.22 -4.60 -27.17
C THR A 116 0.74 -3.73 -28.02
N GLY A 117 1.96 -4.22 -28.27
CA GLY A 117 2.97 -3.52 -29.07
C GLY A 117 3.77 -2.48 -28.29
N VAL A 118 3.73 -2.52 -26.95
CA VAL A 118 4.59 -1.70 -26.08
C VAL A 118 5.42 -2.57 -25.14
N ASP A 119 6.61 -2.10 -24.75
CA ASP A 119 7.51 -2.87 -23.88
C ASP A 119 7.14 -2.75 -22.41
N ARG A 120 6.57 -1.62 -22.03
CA ARG A 120 6.24 -1.27 -20.64
C ARG A 120 5.11 -0.27 -20.56
N ILE A 121 4.57 -0.13 -19.36
CA ILE A 121 3.66 0.97 -19.00
C ILE A 121 4.13 1.60 -17.68
N ILE A 122 3.81 2.88 -17.49
CA ILE A 122 4.07 3.61 -16.26
C ILE A 122 2.76 3.80 -15.51
N LEU A 123 2.79 3.47 -14.23
CA LEU A 123 1.63 3.47 -13.35
C LEU A 123 1.94 4.22 -12.06
N TRP A 124 0.91 4.71 -11.42
CA TRP A 124 0.95 5.26 -10.07
C TRP A 124 0.20 4.36 -9.10
N GLY A 125 0.76 4.20 -7.91
CA GLY A 125 0.10 3.55 -6.78
C GLY A 125 0.14 4.46 -5.56
N ILE A 126 -0.97 4.53 -4.84
CA ILE A 126 -1.12 5.27 -3.60
C ILE A 126 -1.44 4.26 -2.52
N ARG A 127 -0.71 4.29 -1.41
CA ARG A 127 -0.95 3.44 -0.24
C ARG A 127 -1.07 4.26 1.01
N GLU A 128 -2.05 3.92 1.83
CA GLU A 128 -2.16 4.45 3.18
C GLU A 128 -1.75 3.38 4.18
N MET A 129 -0.93 3.81 5.12
CA MET A 129 -0.43 2.94 6.18
C MET A 129 -1.23 3.14 7.47
N ARG A 130 -1.42 2.06 8.22
CA ARG A 130 -1.91 2.08 9.59
C ARG A 130 -0.89 1.35 10.46
N GLY A 131 -0.04 2.12 11.14
CA GLY A 131 1.15 1.58 11.79
C GLY A 131 2.15 1.05 10.76
N ASP A 132 2.49 -0.23 10.87
CA ASP A 132 3.41 -0.96 9.99
C ASP A 132 2.70 -1.75 8.87
N LYS A 133 1.39 -1.50 8.65
CA LYS A 133 0.58 -2.26 7.69
C LYS A 133 -0.11 -1.35 6.67
N ILE A 134 -0.40 -1.91 5.51
CA ILE A 134 -1.15 -1.26 4.44
C ILE A 134 -2.64 -1.35 4.79
N ALA A 135 -3.29 -0.20 4.99
CA ALA A 135 -4.73 -0.11 5.24
C ALA A 135 -5.52 0.10 3.95
N SER A 136 -4.97 0.86 3.02
CA SER A 136 -5.58 1.00 1.70
C SER A 136 -4.53 1.05 0.59
N THR A 137 -4.94 0.63 -0.59
CA THR A 137 -4.16 0.78 -1.82
C THR A 137 -5.10 1.24 -2.93
N ARG A 138 -4.76 2.36 -3.56
CA ARG A 138 -5.29 2.72 -4.87
C ARG A 138 -4.20 2.49 -5.88
N CYS A 139 -4.41 1.55 -6.81
CA CYS A 139 -3.35 1.07 -7.66
C CYS A 139 -3.69 1.20 -9.13
N CYS A 140 -2.58 1.24 -9.83
CA CYS A 140 -2.45 1.03 -11.25
C CYS A 140 -3.06 2.15 -12.09
N LEU A 141 -3.05 3.39 -11.54
CA LEU A 141 -3.43 4.60 -12.26
C LEU A 141 -2.41 4.85 -13.39
N PRO A 142 -2.80 4.80 -14.67
CA PRO A 142 -1.86 4.92 -15.76
C PRO A 142 -1.33 6.35 -15.91
N ASP A 143 -0.02 6.47 -16.10
CA ASP A 143 0.64 7.74 -16.42
C ASP A 143 0.45 8.06 -17.91
N ARG A 144 -0.57 8.85 -18.23
CA ARG A 144 -0.92 9.22 -19.60
C ARG A 144 0.10 10.14 -20.27
N THR A 145 1.07 10.67 -19.53
CA THR A 145 2.15 11.51 -20.08
C THR A 145 3.28 10.66 -20.65
N ASP A 146 3.35 9.36 -20.30
CA ASP A 146 4.29 8.43 -20.90
C ASP A 146 3.78 7.91 -22.24
N PRO A 147 4.55 8.04 -23.35
CA PRO A 147 4.06 7.70 -24.69
C PRO A 147 3.70 6.22 -24.88
N GLN A 148 4.39 5.30 -24.20
CA GLN A 148 4.06 3.87 -24.31
C GLN A 148 2.78 3.56 -23.53
N THR A 149 2.59 4.19 -22.36
CA THR A 149 1.37 4.04 -21.56
C THR A 149 0.17 4.61 -22.32
N ALA A 150 0.29 5.77 -22.96
CA ALA A 150 -0.78 6.33 -23.80
C ALA A 150 -1.17 5.36 -24.92
N ARG A 151 -0.18 4.81 -25.64
CA ARG A 151 -0.41 3.83 -26.72
C ARG A 151 -1.03 2.53 -26.21
N PHE A 152 -0.63 2.05 -25.02
CA PHE A 152 -1.25 0.92 -24.37
C PHE A 152 -2.75 1.16 -24.11
N LEU A 153 -3.09 2.34 -23.61
CA LEU A 153 -4.48 2.71 -23.33
C LEU A 153 -5.33 2.79 -24.61
N GLU A 154 -4.78 3.33 -25.69
CA GLU A 154 -5.44 3.36 -27.01
C GLU A 154 -5.77 1.95 -27.48
N TRP A 155 -4.81 1.02 -27.34
CA TRP A 155 -5.02 -0.40 -27.69
C TRP A 155 -6.10 -1.03 -26.80
N ASP A 156 -6.04 -0.83 -25.48
CA ASP A 156 -6.99 -1.39 -24.51
C ASP A 156 -8.44 -0.89 -24.74
N TYR A 157 -8.58 0.38 -25.12
CA TYR A 157 -9.88 0.94 -25.54
C TYR A 157 -10.42 0.30 -26.81
N ALA A 158 -9.54 0.02 -27.76
CA ALA A 158 -9.93 -0.61 -29.03
C ALA A 158 -10.28 -2.11 -28.90
N HIS A 159 -9.85 -2.78 -27.80
CA HIS A 159 -10.00 -4.20 -27.58
C HIS A 159 -10.67 -4.55 -26.22
N PRO A 160 -11.89 -4.09 -25.95
CA PRO A 160 -12.53 -4.23 -24.64
C PRO A 160 -12.83 -5.69 -24.22
N SER A 161 -12.85 -6.61 -25.17
CA SER A 161 -13.19 -8.03 -24.95
C SER A 161 -12.03 -8.87 -24.37
N THR A 162 -10.85 -8.30 -24.19
CA THR A 162 -9.65 -9.01 -23.68
C THR A 162 -9.50 -8.93 -22.15
N LYS A 163 -10.48 -8.37 -21.44
CA LYS A 163 -10.49 -8.18 -19.96
C LYS A 163 -11.15 -9.31 -19.21
#